data_dc9142b74d6cb0a0f76c0675d18cebec
#
_entry.id   dc9142b74d6cb0a0f76c0675d18cebec
#
_cell.length_a   1.000
_cell.length_b   1.000
_cell.length_c   1.000
_cell.angle_alpha   90.00
_cell.angle_beta   90.00
_cell.angle_gamma   90.00
#
_symmetry.space_group_name_H-M   'P 1'
#
loop_
_entity.id
_entity.type
_entity.pdbx_description
1 polymer ?
#
loop_
_entity_poly.entity_id
_entity_poly.type
_entity_poly.pdbx_seq_one_letter_code
_entity_poly.pdbx_strand_id
1 'polypeptide(L)' 'MIEFRPGKTYVGRFATDTDSIIRLTVARRTAKTITTDAGKVLRVWVYGGEECVRPFGSYSMAPIVGASKLEKAS' A
#
# COMPACT_ATOMS: atom_id res chain seq x y z
N MET A 1 -5.39 -1.27 -15.22
CA MET A 1 -5.41 -0.94 -13.79
C MET A 1 -4.08 -1.32 -13.16
N ILE A 2 -3.55 -0.46 -12.29
CA ILE A 2 -2.28 -0.71 -11.61
C ILE A 2 -2.56 -1.54 -10.36
N GLU A 3 -1.88 -2.67 -10.21
CA GLU A 3 -2.13 -3.62 -9.13
C GLU A 3 -0.89 -3.81 -8.27
N PHE A 4 -1.11 -4.10 -6.98
CA PHE A 4 -0.01 -4.54 -6.11
C PHE A 4 0.50 -5.89 -6.58
N ARG A 5 1.81 -6.08 -6.57
CA ARG A 5 2.46 -7.31 -7.01
C ARG A 5 3.28 -7.93 -5.89
N PRO A 6 3.22 -9.26 -5.70
CA PRO A 6 4.07 -9.93 -4.71
C PRO A 6 5.55 -9.68 -4.98
N GLY A 7 6.31 -9.52 -3.91
CA GLY A 7 7.74 -9.26 -3.99
C GLY A 7 8.13 -7.81 -4.23
N LYS A 8 7.17 -6.93 -4.38
CA LYS A 8 7.43 -5.50 -4.60
C LYS A 8 7.18 -4.69 -3.34
N THR A 9 7.91 -3.59 -3.20
CA THR A 9 7.78 -2.67 -2.08
C THR A 9 7.13 -1.38 -2.57
N TYR A 10 6.16 -0.89 -1.82
CA TYR A 10 5.41 0.32 -2.14
C TYR A 10 5.61 1.35 -1.04
N VAL A 11 5.60 2.62 -1.41
CA VAL A 11 5.81 3.71 -0.47
C VAL A 11 4.60 4.63 -0.43
N GLY A 12 4.32 5.14 0.76
CA GLY A 12 3.29 6.14 0.96
C GLY A 12 3.76 7.18 1.96
N ARG A 13 2.95 8.21 2.16
CA ARG A 13 3.24 9.28 3.10
C ARG A 13 2.05 9.57 3.97
N PHE A 14 2.29 10.00 5.19
CA PHE A 14 1.23 10.49 6.05
C PHE A 14 0.70 11.81 5.51
N ALA A 15 -0.62 12.00 5.60
CA ALA A 15 -1.26 13.23 5.15
C ALA A 15 -0.82 14.45 5.98
N THR A 16 -0.52 14.22 7.25
CA THR A 16 -0.15 15.28 8.20
C THR A 16 1.36 15.45 8.35
N ASP A 17 2.15 14.53 7.83
CA ASP A 17 3.60 14.56 7.94
C ASP A 17 4.20 14.00 6.65
N THR A 18 4.53 14.89 5.74
CA THR A 18 5.06 14.51 4.43
C THR A 18 6.51 14.03 4.48
N ASP A 19 7.20 14.23 5.60
CA ASP A 19 8.56 13.72 5.78
C ASP A 19 8.57 12.27 6.25
N SER A 20 7.46 11.77 6.78
CA SER A 20 7.35 10.38 7.20
C SER A 20 6.95 9.50 6.04
N ILE A 21 7.73 8.48 5.78
CA ILE A 21 7.51 7.55 4.67
C ILE A 21 7.09 6.21 5.23
N ILE A 22 6.04 5.64 4.62
CA ILE A 22 5.56 4.29 4.92
C ILE A 22 6.05 3.39 3.82
N ARG A 23 6.71 2.28 4.19
CA ARG A 23 7.07 1.24 3.23
C ARG A 23 6.31 -0.02 3.57
N LEU A 24 5.76 -0.65 2.55
CA LEU A 24 5.17 -1.98 2.72
C LEU A 24 5.62 -2.87 1.58
N THR A 25 5.98 -4.10 1.92
CA THR A 25 6.38 -5.10 0.96
C THR A 25 5.27 -6.14 0.88
N VAL A 26 4.82 -6.44 -0.32
CA VAL A 26 3.77 -7.42 -0.54
C VAL A 26 4.41 -8.81 -0.60
N ALA A 27 4.11 -9.65 0.39
CA ALA A 27 4.58 -11.04 0.40
C ALA A 27 3.68 -11.93 -0.44
N ARG A 28 2.37 -11.72 -0.36
CA ARG A 28 1.35 -12.48 -1.11
C ARG A 28 0.16 -11.59 -1.38
N ARG A 29 -0.67 -12.02 -2.31
CA ARG A 29 -1.95 -11.36 -2.54
C ARG A 29 -3.03 -12.34 -2.94
N THR A 30 -4.27 -11.93 -2.69
CA THR A 30 -5.47 -12.58 -3.25
C THR A 30 -6.15 -11.58 -4.18
N ALA A 31 -7.34 -11.91 -4.67
CA ALA A 31 -8.08 -11.01 -5.54
C ALA A 31 -8.42 -9.66 -4.89
N LYS A 32 -8.59 -9.63 -3.56
CA LYS A 32 -9.07 -8.45 -2.85
C LYS A 32 -8.22 -8.05 -1.64
N THR A 33 -7.15 -8.77 -1.36
CA THR A 33 -6.27 -8.48 -0.22
C THR A 33 -4.82 -8.65 -0.60
N ILE A 34 -3.95 -7.98 0.16
CA ILE A 34 -2.51 -8.24 0.13
C ILE A 34 -2.06 -8.59 1.53
N THR A 35 -1.04 -9.44 1.62
CA THR A 35 -0.39 -9.77 2.88
C THR A 35 1.02 -9.21 2.82
N THR A 36 1.39 -8.40 3.83
CA THR A 36 2.72 -7.82 3.89
C THR A 36 3.74 -8.82 4.42
N ASP A 37 5.02 -8.50 4.29
CA ASP A 37 6.10 -9.32 4.82
C ASP A 37 6.08 -9.43 6.34
N ALA A 38 5.40 -8.49 7.00
CA ALA A 38 5.17 -8.54 8.45
C ALA A 38 3.98 -9.45 8.82
N GLY A 39 3.32 -10.06 7.84
CA GLY A 39 2.17 -10.93 8.08
C GLY A 39 0.83 -10.21 8.21
N LYS A 40 0.80 -8.92 7.94
CA LYS A 40 -0.42 -8.13 8.04
C LYS A 40 -1.25 -8.26 6.77
N VAL A 41 -2.53 -8.57 6.91
CA VAL A 41 -3.46 -8.66 5.79
C VAL A 41 -4.20 -7.33 5.63
N LEU A 42 -4.15 -6.77 4.42
CA LEU A 42 -4.75 -5.48 4.11
C LEU A 42 -5.76 -5.64 2.98
N ARG A 43 -6.92 -5.03 3.16
CA ARG A 43 -7.96 -5.04 2.13
C ARG A 43 -7.62 -4.01 1.06
N VAL A 44 -7.76 -4.44 -0.20
CA VAL A 44 -7.48 -3.61 -1.37
C VAL A 44 -8.78 -3.04 -1.92
N TRP A 45 -8.77 -1.76 -2.31
CA TRP A 45 -9.85 -1.17 -3.10
C TRP A 45 -9.24 -0.42 -4.29
N VAL A 46 -10.06 -0.07 -5.26
CA VAL A 46 -9.61 0.62 -6.47
C VAL A 46 -10.05 2.07 -6.42
N TYR A 47 -9.11 2.97 -6.69
CA TYR A 47 -9.38 4.39 -6.80
C TYR A 47 -8.45 5.00 -7.84
N GLY A 48 -9.02 5.76 -8.79
CA GLY A 48 -8.21 6.43 -9.80
C GLY A 48 -7.43 5.49 -10.73
N GLY A 49 -7.93 4.29 -10.97
CA GLY A 49 -7.29 3.32 -11.86
C GLY A 49 -6.16 2.54 -11.21
N GLU A 50 -6.02 2.59 -9.89
CA GLU A 50 -5.00 1.83 -9.18
C GLU A 50 -5.57 1.20 -7.91
N GLU A 51 -4.94 0.13 -7.48
CA GLU A 51 -5.26 -0.48 -6.19
C GLU A 51 -4.66 0.34 -5.06
N CYS A 52 -5.37 0.41 -3.94
CA CYS A 52 -4.95 1.16 -2.75
C CYS A 52 -5.17 0.33 -1.49
N VAL A 53 -4.38 0.60 -0.46
CA VAL A 53 -4.56 0.00 0.86
C VAL A 53 -4.35 1.05 1.94
N ARG A 54 -4.94 0.80 3.12
CA ARG A 54 -4.69 1.60 4.33
C ARG A 54 -3.92 0.75 5.34
N PRO A 55 -2.59 0.86 5.38
CA PRO A 55 -1.77 -0.04 6.21
C PRO A 55 -2.01 0.11 7.72
N PHE A 56 -2.54 1.24 8.16
CA PHE A 56 -2.81 1.48 9.58
C PHE A 56 -4.30 1.53 9.92
N GLY A 57 -5.15 1.08 8.99
CA GLY A 57 -6.58 1.02 9.21
C GLY A 57 -7.33 2.21 8.64
N SER A 58 -8.65 2.19 8.83
CA SER A 58 -9.54 3.20 8.27
C SER A 58 -9.96 4.17 9.37
N TYR A 59 -9.37 5.35 9.37
CA TYR A 59 -9.72 6.43 10.28
C TYR A 59 -9.52 7.76 9.56
N SER A 60 -9.98 8.85 10.19
CA SER A 60 -9.84 10.18 9.59
C SER A 60 -8.37 10.49 9.33
N MET A 61 -8.03 10.89 8.11
CA MET A 61 -6.66 11.18 7.65
C MET A 61 -5.71 9.97 7.71
N ALA A 62 -6.25 8.75 7.65
CA ALA A 62 -5.43 7.55 7.57
C ALA A 62 -4.54 7.58 6.33
N PRO A 63 -3.27 7.16 6.44
CA PRO A 63 -2.40 7.11 5.28
C PRO A 63 -2.87 6.05 4.29
N ILE A 64 -2.70 6.35 3.01
CA ILE A 64 -3.09 5.46 1.91
C ILE A 64 -1.86 5.19 1.06
N VAL A 65 -1.64 3.92 0.73
CA VAL A 65 -0.58 3.52 -0.19
C VAL A 65 -1.21 3.04 -1.48
N GLY A 66 -0.86 3.66 -2.58
CA GLY A 66 -1.36 3.28 -3.90
C GLY A 66 -0.37 2.39 -4.63
N ALA A 67 -0.89 1.51 -5.49
CA ALA A 67 -0.06 0.58 -6.25
C ALA A 67 0.83 1.28 -7.27
N SER A 68 0.55 2.52 -7.62
CA SER A 68 1.42 3.30 -8.51
C SER A 68 2.67 3.83 -7.80
N LYS A 69 2.71 3.76 -6.48
CA LYS A 69 3.82 4.27 -5.67
C LYS A 69 4.86 3.20 -5.38
N LEU A 70 5.29 2.50 -6.41
CA LEU A 70 6.33 1.49 -6.31
C LEU A 70 7.64 2.13 -5.91
N GLU A 71 8.32 1.55 -4.91
CA GLU A 71 9.65 2.01 -4.53
C GLU A 71 10.62 1.69 -5.66
N LYS A 72 11.34 2.71 -6.13
CA LYS A 72 12.34 2.49 -7.17
C LYS A 72 13.57 1.87 -6.52
N ALA A 73 14.05 0.78 -7.12
CA ALA A 73 15.36 0.25 -6.76
C ALA A 73 16.40 1.30 -7.10
N SER A 74 17.08 1.76 -6.12
CA SER A 74 18.16 2.74 -6.30
C SER A 74 19.47 2.01 -6.58
#